data_0f4bd9446207e13d6f787280d984a7ee
#
_entry.id   0f4bd9446207e13d6f787280d984a7ee
#
_cell.length_a   1.000
_cell.length_b   1.000
_cell.length_c   1.000
_cell.angle_alpha   90.00
_cell.angle_beta   90.00
_cell.angle_gamma   90.00
#
_symmetry.space_group_name_H-M   'P 1'
#
loop_
_entity.id
_entity.type
_entity.pdbx_description
1 polymer ?
#
loop_
_entity_poly.entity_id
_entity_poly.type
_entity_poly.pdbx_seq_one_letter_code
_entity_poly.pdbx_strand_id
1 'polypeptide(L)'
;MKKRLRNAKGINMKKLIVLRGNSGSGKTTVAKELQKRFGRNTMLISQDVVRRDMLCVKDGETTEALPLLKELLKYGSVHSEVVILEGIMNDKWYHSLFELAKKLYNDNVYAYYFDLPFDETLKRHKTKPNCQEFGEEAMRRWWIEKDYSEILDECSITQEKDFNSIVVEIYSKVISG
;
A
#
# COMPACT_ATOMS: atom_id res chain seq x y z
N MET A 1 20.75 18.12 -4.80
CA MET A 1 20.25 18.67 -3.52
C MET A 1 18.75 18.36 -3.41
N LYS A 2 18.34 17.44 -2.53
CA LYS A 2 16.91 17.08 -2.36
C LYS A 2 16.23 18.19 -1.56
N LYS A 3 15.23 18.90 -2.14
CA LYS A 3 14.36 19.81 -1.41
C LYS A 3 13.64 19.00 -0.30
N ARG A 4 13.88 19.34 0.98
CA ARG A 4 13.05 18.86 2.08
C ARG A 4 11.64 19.41 1.87
N LEU A 5 10.66 18.53 1.95
CA LEU A 5 9.24 18.90 1.89
C LEU A 5 8.92 19.71 3.16
N ARG A 6 8.97 21.04 3.08
CA ARG A 6 8.59 21.93 4.16
C ARG A 6 7.41 22.78 3.72
N ASN A 7 6.35 22.82 4.55
CA ASN A 7 5.28 23.80 4.36
C ASN A 7 5.75 25.22 4.78
N ALA A 8 4.93 26.24 4.51
CA ALA A 8 5.22 27.64 4.83
C ALA A 8 5.47 27.93 6.33
N LYS A 9 5.18 26.96 7.23
CA LYS A 9 5.42 27.03 8.69
C LYS A 9 6.64 26.22 9.16
N GLY A 10 7.43 25.64 8.24
CA GLY A 10 8.63 24.86 8.59
C GLY A 10 8.38 23.48 9.22
N ILE A 11 7.11 23.06 9.31
CA ILE A 11 6.72 21.72 9.81
C ILE A 11 6.87 20.74 8.67
N ASN A 12 7.69 19.71 8.87
CA ASN A 12 7.83 18.61 7.91
C ASN A 12 6.54 17.75 7.98
N MET A 13 5.63 17.93 7.02
CA MET A 13 4.39 17.17 7.00
C MET A 13 4.67 15.72 6.65
N LYS A 14 4.27 14.80 7.54
CA LYS A 14 4.38 13.36 7.31
C LYS A 14 3.34 12.95 6.26
N LYS A 15 3.71 12.07 5.35
CA LYS A 15 2.86 11.62 4.25
C LYS A 15 2.70 10.11 4.28
N LEU A 16 1.49 9.65 4.03
CA LEU A 16 1.16 8.23 3.93
C LEU A 16 0.69 7.92 2.51
N ILE A 17 1.32 6.93 1.89
CA ILE A 17 0.85 6.33 0.64
C ILE A 17 0.25 4.97 0.98
N VAL A 18 -0.99 4.73 0.57
CA VAL A 18 -1.66 3.43 0.73
C VAL A 18 -1.87 2.81 -0.64
N LEU A 19 -1.37 1.58 -0.83
CA LEU A 19 -1.50 0.82 -2.08
C LEU A 19 -2.29 -0.46 -1.80
N ARG A 20 -3.54 -0.52 -2.25
CA ARG A 20 -4.44 -1.66 -2.07
C ARG A 20 -4.84 -2.31 -3.39
N GLY A 21 -5.39 -3.50 -3.30
CA GLY A 21 -5.91 -4.27 -4.44
C GLY A 21 -5.52 -5.74 -4.37
N ASN A 22 -6.06 -6.55 -5.25
CA ASN A 22 -5.90 -8.01 -5.24
C ASN A 22 -4.46 -8.49 -5.42
N SER A 23 -4.22 -9.77 -5.11
CA SER A 23 -2.93 -10.43 -5.34
C SER A 23 -2.54 -10.35 -6.83
N GLY A 24 -1.26 -10.19 -7.10
CA GLY A 24 -0.78 -10.12 -8.49
C GLY A 24 -0.90 -8.75 -9.17
N SER A 25 -1.48 -7.73 -8.54
CA SER A 25 -1.72 -6.41 -9.16
C SER A 25 -0.48 -5.52 -9.31
N GLY A 26 0.65 -5.83 -8.65
CA GLY A 26 1.90 -5.07 -8.78
C GLY A 26 2.20 -4.07 -7.67
N LYS A 27 1.36 -3.97 -6.64
CA LYS A 27 1.51 -3.05 -5.49
C LYS A 27 2.91 -3.05 -4.88
N THR A 28 3.42 -4.23 -4.54
CA THR A 28 4.74 -4.38 -3.91
C THR A 28 5.87 -3.86 -4.78
N THR A 29 5.78 -4.06 -6.10
CA THR A 29 6.78 -3.55 -7.05
C THR A 29 6.76 -2.02 -7.11
N VAL A 30 5.57 -1.43 -7.19
CA VAL A 30 5.38 0.03 -7.13
C VAL A 30 5.85 0.60 -5.80
N ALA A 31 5.48 -0.03 -4.67
CA ALA A 31 5.87 0.38 -3.33
C ALA A 31 7.40 0.45 -3.14
N LYS A 32 8.11 -0.59 -3.59
CA LYS A 32 9.59 -0.65 -3.53
C LYS A 32 10.25 0.43 -4.40
N GLU A 33 9.72 0.67 -5.60
CA GLU A 33 10.26 1.73 -6.46
C GLU A 33 9.99 3.12 -5.89
N LEU A 34 8.81 3.36 -5.32
CA LEU A 34 8.50 4.61 -4.61
C LEU A 34 9.42 4.81 -3.41
N GLN A 35 9.66 3.78 -2.59
CA GLN A 35 10.59 3.83 -1.46
C GLN A 35 11.99 4.22 -1.92
N LYS A 36 12.47 3.63 -3.02
CA LYS A 36 13.76 3.95 -3.62
C LYS A 36 13.82 5.41 -4.11
N ARG A 37 12.77 5.92 -4.74
CA ARG A 37 12.70 7.31 -5.24
C ARG A 37 12.64 8.34 -4.13
N PHE A 38 11.83 8.13 -3.09
CA PHE A 38 11.81 9.00 -1.92
C PHE A 38 13.14 8.91 -1.14
N GLY A 39 13.75 7.74 -1.08
CA GLY A 39 15.06 7.48 -0.50
C GLY A 39 15.04 7.40 1.02
N ARG A 40 16.06 7.97 1.68
CA ARG A 40 16.19 7.85 3.14
C ARG A 40 14.97 8.39 3.88
N ASN A 41 14.68 7.79 5.04
CA ASN A 41 13.57 8.15 5.91
C ASN A 41 12.18 7.87 5.29
N THR A 42 12.11 6.89 4.37
CA THR A 42 10.89 6.36 3.80
C THR A 42 10.65 4.95 4.35
N MET A 43 9.59 4.77 5.12
CA MET A 43 9.23 3.48 5.70
C MET A 43 8.27 2.73 4.77
N LEU A 44 8.59 1.48 4.46
CA LEU A 44 7.71 0.57 3.73
C LEU A 44 7.12 -0.46 4.69
N ILE A 45 5.80 -0.49 4.80
CA ILE A 45 5.02 -1.45 5.58
C ILE A 45 4.29 -2.35 4.59
N SER A 46 4.72 -3.60 4.46
CA SER A 46 4.03 -4.62 3.67
C SER A 46 3.19 -5.51 4.58
N GLN A 47 1.88 -5.55 4.34
CA GLN A 47 0.97 -6.40 5.09
C GLN A 47 1.35 -7.88 4.98
N ASP A 48 1.76 -8.33 3.79
CA ASP A 48 2.18 -9.72 3.57
C ASP A 48 3.46 -10.06 4.35
N VAL A 49 4.45 -9.15 4.42
CA VAL A 49 5.67 -9.34 5.22
C VAL A 49 5.33 -9.43 6.71
N VAL A 50 4.51 -8.52 7.22
CA VAL A 50 4.08 -8.55 8.63
C VAL A 50 3.37 -9.86 8.95
N ARG A 51 2.45 -10.27 8.12
CA ARG A 51 1.62 -11.44 8.34
C ARG A 51 2.39 -12.75 8.16
N ARG A 52 3.13 -12.90 7.05
CA ARG A 52 3.78 -14.16 6.68
C ARG A 52 5.16 -14.34 7.30
N ASP A 53 5.99 -13.29 7.21
CA ASP A 53 7.41 -13.41 7.54
C ASP A 53 7.68 -13.05 9.00
N MET A 54 6.97 -12.06 9.57
CA MET A 54 7.17 -11.66 10.95
C MET A 54 6.34 -12.49 11.94
N LEU A 55 5.07 -12.76 11.64
CA LEU A 55 4.14 -13.39 12.59
C LEU A 55 3.74 -14.84 12.21
N CYS A 56 3.90 -15.27 10.96
CA CYS A 56 3.44 -16.56 10.44
C CYS A 56 1.95 -16.83 10.69
N VAL A 57 1.09 -15.81 10.52
CA VAL A 57 -0.36 -15.90 10.79
C VAL A 57 -1.19 -15.88 9.52
N LYS A 58 -2.45 -16.36 9.62
CA LYS A 58 -3.43 -16.28 8.55
C LYS A 58 -4.01 -14.86 8.45
N ASP A 59 -4.47 -14.50 7.25
CA ASP A 59 -5.29 -13.31 7.07
C ASP A 59 -6.75 -13.57 7.45
N GLY A 60 -7.47 -12.50 7.80
CA GLY A 60 -8.87 -12.60 8.18
C GLY A 60 -9.30 -11.47 9.13
N GLU A 61 -10.55 -11.50 9.51
CA GLU A 61 -11.17 -10.50 10.39
C GLU A 61 -10.46 -10.36 11.75
N THR A 62 -9.93 -11.47 12.27
CA THR A 62 -9.24 -11.53 13.57
C THR A 62 -7.73 -11.72 13.45
N THR A 63 -7.14 -11.26 12.34
CA THR A 63 -5.70 -11.44 12.11
C THR A 63 -4.84 -10.73 13.13
N GLU A 64 -3.86 -11.43 13.70
CA GLU A 64 -2.87 -10.85 14.61
C GLU A 64 -1.91 -9.86 13.90
N ALA A 65 -1.94 -9.81 12.58
CA ALA A 65 -1.18 -8.82 11.83
C ALA A 65 -1.74 -7.38 12.00
N LEU A 66 -3.04 -7.23 12.22
CA LEU A 66 -3.68 -5.91 12.33
C LEU A 66 -3.15 -5.07 13.50
N PRO A 67 -3.02 -5.58 14.74
CA PRO A 67 -2.41 -4.83 15.84
C PRO A 67 -0.99 -4.37 15.52
N LEU A 68 -0.14 -5.23 14.98
CA LEU A 68 1.24 -4.88 14.64
C LEU A 68 1.32 -3.84 13.52
N LEU A 69 0.47 -3.95 12.50
CA LEU A 69 0.38 -2.94 11.44
C LEU A 69 0.01 -1.56 11.99
N LYS A 70 -0.91 -1.50 12.97
CA LYS A 70 -1.26 -0.24 13.65
C LYS A 70 -0.07 0.36 14.40
N GLU A 71 0.71 -0.45 15.11
CA GLU A 71 1.92 0.04 15.80
C GLU A 71 3.00 0.50 14.82
N LEU A 72 3.23 -0.22 13.72
CA LEU A 72 4.15 0.20 12.66
C LEU A 72 3.69 1.53 12.02
N LEU A 73 2.40 1.72 11.81
CA LEU A 73 1.84 2.95 11.26
C LEU A 73 2.03 4.14 12.21
N LYS A 74 1.79 3.94 13.52
CA LYS A 74 2.07 4.95 14.56
C LYS A 74 3.55 5.30 14.60
N TYR A 75 4.44 4.30 14.61
CA TYR A 75 5.88 4.52 14.57
C TYR A 75 6.29 5.34 13.34
N GLY A 76 5.82 4.95 12.16
CA GLY A 76 6.11 5.66 10.91
C GLY A 76 5.63 7.12 10.91
N SER A 77 4.47 7.39 11.51
CA SER A 77 3.92 8.75 11.61
C SER A 77 4.77 9.70 12.45
N VAL A 78 5.61 9.17 13.33
CA VAL A 78 6.52 9.97 14.16
C VAL A 78 7.92 10.05 13.56
N HIS A 79 8.43 8.93 13.02
CA HIS A 79 9.83 8.75 12.70
C HIS A 79 10.19 8.82 11.22
N SER A 80 9.20 8.76 10.30
CA SER A 80 9.45 8.76 8.86
C SER A 80 8.85 9.98 8.16
N GLU A 81 9.48 10.48 7.10
CA GLU A 81 8.94 11.57 6.28
C GLU A 81 7.82 11.07 5.36
N VAL A 82 8.01 9.87 4.82
CA VAL A 82 7.01 9.17 3.99
C VAL A 82 6.85 7.76 4.51
N VAL A 83 5.61 7.33 4.66
CA VAL A 83 5.25 5.93 4.95
C VAL A 83 4.49 5.38 3.75
N ILE A 84 4.84 4.18 3.32
CA ILE A 84 4.14 3.44 2.28
C ILE A 84 3.56 2.19 2.93
N LEU A 85 2.24 2.07 2.93
CA LEU A 85 1.51 0.89 3.41
C LEU A 85 0.95 0.15 2.19
N GLU A 86 1.31 -1.12 2.02
CA GLU A 86 0.82 -1.90 0.89
C GLU A 86 0.30 -3.28 1.30
N GLY A 87 -0.70 -3.75 0.58
CA GLY A 87 -1.29 -5.07 0.81
C GLY A 87 -2.64 -5.26 0.12
N ILE A 88 -3.23 -6.44 0.29
CA ILE A 88 -4.62 -6.69 -0.12
C ILE A 88 -5.53 -5.89 0.82
N MET A 89 -5.40 -6.09 2.12
CA MET A 89 -6.07 -5.35 3.19
C MET A 89 -7.57 -5.15 2.91
N ASN A 90 -8.35 -6.25 2.96
CA ASN A 90 -9.80 -6.21 2.82
C ASN A 90 -10.42 -5.06 3.63
N ASP A 91 -11.30 -4.25 3.03
CA ASP A 91 -11.81 -3.04 3.67
C ASP A 91 -12.49 -3.32 5.02
N LYS A 92 -13.31 -4.37 5.11
CA LYS A 92 -14.01 -4.73 6.35
C LYS A 92 -13.05 -5.14 7.46
N TRP A 93 -12.02 -5.95 7.14
CA TRP A 93 -11.09 -6.46 8.15
C TRP A 93 -10.09 -5.41 8.63
N TYR A 94 -9.68 -4.52 7.74
CA TYR A 94 -8.67 -3.49 8.01
C TYR A 94 -9.23 -2.09 8.22
N HIS A 95 -10.57 -1.96 8.31
CA HIS A 95 -11.28 -0.69 8.51
C HIS A 95 -10.65 0.19 9.60
N SER A 96 -10.43 -0.38 10.77
CA SER A 96 -9.83 0.34 11.91
C SER A 96 -8.35 0.74 11.71
N LEU A 97 -7.63 0.13 10.76
CA LEU A 97 -6.29 0.59 10.33
C LEU A 97 -6.42 1.84 9.46
N PHE A 98 -7.44 1.89 8.60
CA PHE A 98 -7.68 3.04 7.72
C PHE A 98 -8.20 4.25 8.52
N GLU A 99 -9.06 4.04 9.52
CA GLU A 99 -9.43 5.11 10.46
C GLU A 99 -8.19 5.68 11.18
N LEU A 100 -7.30 4.81 11.66
CA LEU A 100 -6.05 5.23 12.28
C LEU A 100 -5.15 5.98 11.30
N ALA A 101 -5.07 5.55 10.04
CA ALA A 101 -4.32 6.22 8.99
C ALA A 101 -4.81 7.66 8.78
N LYS A 102 -6.11 7.85 8.61
CA LYS A 102 -6.71 9.20 8.48
C LYS A 102 -6.46 10.05 9.72
N LYS A 103 -6.59 9.48 10.93
CA LYS A 103 -6.31 10.19 12.19
C LYS A 103 -4.86 10.66 12.33
N LEU A 104 -3.88 9.85 11.90
CA LEU A 104 -2.46 10.15 12.05
C LEU A 104 -1.92 11.10 10.98
N TYR A 105 -2.45 11.01 9.75
CA TYR A 105 -1.92 11.73 8.60
C TYR A 105 -2.88 12.79 8.04
N ASN A 106 -4.14 12.85 8.51
CA ASN A 106 -5.18 13.80 8.06
C ASN A 106 -5.29 13.83 6.52
N ASP A 107 -5.12 15.01 5.92
CA ASP A 107 -5.20 15.22 4.46
C ASP A 107 -3.95 14.71 3.69
N ASN A 108 -2.94 14.21 4.40
CA ASN A 108 -1.72 13.70 3.79
C ASN A 108 -1.75 12.18 3.54
N VAL A 109 -2.93 11.62 3.37
CA VAL A 109 -3.13 10.22 2.95
C VAL A 109 -3.36 10.20 1.44
N TYR A 110 -2.49 9.51 0.71
CA TYR A 110 -2.54 9.30 -0.73
C TYR A 110 -2.87 7.84 -0.99
N ALA A 111 -4.14 7.53 -1.19
CA ALA A 111 -4.61 6.16 -1.33
C ALA A 111 -4.88 5.78 -2.78
N TYR A 112 -4.50 4.54 -3.14
CA TYR A 112 -4.64 3.99 -4.49
C TYR A 112 -5.12 2.55 -4.42
N TYR A 113 -6.13 2.23 -5.24
CA TYR A 113 -6.63 0.89 -5.43
C TYR A 113 -6.27 0.36 -6.82
N PHE A 114 -5.58 -0.77 -6.88
CA PHE A 114 -5.21 -1.43 -8.13
C PHE A 114 -6.40 -2.26 -8.62
N ASP A 115 -7.28 -1.61 -9.38
CA ASP A 115 -8.49 -2.17 -9.97
C ASP A 115 -8.18 -2.84 -11.31
N LEU A 116 -7.66 -4.06 -11.23
CA LEU A 116 -7.26 -4.85 -12.38
C LEU A 116 -8.20 -6.05 -12.53
N PRO A 117 -8.55 -6.47 -13.76
CA PRO A 117 -9.27 -7.72 -13.98
C PRO A 117 -8.48 -8.93 -13.46
N PHE A 118 -9.20 -9.97 -13.05
CA PHE A 118 -8.58 -11.20 -12.54
C PHE A 118 -7.53 -11.77 -13.48
N ASP A 119 -7.84 -11.87 -14.78
CA ASP A 119 -6.95 -12.45 -15.79
C ASP A 119 -5.64 -11.66 -15.92
N GLU A 120 -5.68 -10.33 -15.78
CA GLU A 120 -4.47 -9.51 -15.80
C GLU A 120 -3.61 -9.76 -14.55
N THR A 121 -4.23 -9.91 -13.38
CA THR A 121 -3.48 -10.22 -12.14
C THR A 121 -2.88 -11.62 -12.19
N LEU A 122 -3.59 -12.59 -12.77
CA LEU A 122 -3.08 -13.95 -12.97
C LEU A 122 -1.89 -13.97 -13.94
N LYS A 123 -1.97 -13.22 -15.04
CA LYS A 123 -0.88 -13.06 -16.01
C LYS A 123 0.37 -12.46 -15.33
N ARG A 124 0.21 -11.40 -14.56
CA ARG A 124 1.31 -10.77 -13.80
C ARG A 124 1.86 -11.69 -12.71
N HIS A 125 1.01 -12.48 -12.06
CA HIS A 125 1.46 -13.46 -11.07
C HIS A 125 2.41 -14.50 -11.66
N LYS A 126 2.11 -15.03 -12.85
CA LYS A 126 2.95 -16.03 -13.54
C LYS A 126 4.37 -15.53 -13.86
N THR A 127 4.60 -14.22 -13.89
CA THR A 127 5.94 -13.65 -14.13
C THR A 127 6.77 -13.47 -12.85
N LYS A 128 6.20 -13.74 -11.67
CA LYS A 128 6.91 -13.56 -10.39
C LYS A 128 7.80 -14.78 -10.07
N PRO A 129 8.95 -14.58 -9.39
CA PRO A 129 9.81 -15.67 -8.93
C PRO A 129 9.08 -16.68 -8.04
N ASN A 130 8.14 -16.21 -7.22
CA ASN A 130 7.37 -17.02 -6.29
C ASN A 130 5.99 -17.47 -6.82
N CYS A 131 5.80 -17.51 -8.13
CA CYS A 131 4.53 -17.92 -8.74
C CYS A 131 4.13 -19.38 -8.42
N GLN A 132 5.08 -20.19 -7.95
CA GLN A 132 4.83 -21.58 -7.56
C GLN A 132 4.31 -21.75 -6.12
N GLU A 133 4.37 -20.72 -5.27
CA GLU A 133 3.88 -20.80 -3.89
C GLU A 133 2.36 -20.97 -3.81
N PHE A 134 1.62 -20.42 -4.79
CA PHE A 134 0.17 -20.58 -4.92
C PHE A 134 -0.26 -20.37 -6.36
N GLY A 135 -1.27 -21.11 -6.79
CA GLY A 135 -1.79 -21.08 -8.16
C GLY A 135 -3.07 -20.24 -8.31
N GLU A 136 -3.65 -20.33 -9.51
CA GLU A 136 -4.88 -19.63 -9.90
C GLU A 136 -6.05 -19.90 -8.95
N GLU A 137 -6.25 -21.14 -8.51
CA GLU A 137 -7.35 -21.52 -7.62
C GLU A 137 -7.28 -20.77 -6.28
N ALA A 138 -6.08 -20.63 -5.71
CA ALA A 138 -5.88 -19.87 -4.50
C ALA A 138 -6.14 -18.36 -4.71
N MET A 139 -5.69 -17.82 -5.85
CA MET A 139 -5.97 -16.43 -6.21
C MET A 139 -7.46 -16.17 -6.37
N ARG A 140 -8.22 -17.08 -7.00
CA ARG A 140 -9.68 -16.98 -7.12
C ARG A 140 -10.38 -16.97 -5.77
N ARG A 141 -9.93 -17.81 -4.84
CA ARG A 141 -10.48 -17.87 -3.47
C ARG A 141 -10.30 -16.57 -2.70
N TRP A 142 -9.20 -15.87 -2.92
CA TRP A 142 -8.88 -14.60 -2.25
C TRP A 142 -9.32 -13.37 -3.02
N TRP A 143 -9.88 -13.56 -4.21
CA TRP A 143 -10.32 -12.47 -5.07
C TRP A 143 -11.53 -11.76 -4.47
N ILE A 144 -11.40 -10.44 -4.34
CA ILE A 144 -12.52 -9.57 -4.00
C ILE A 144 -12.60 -8.51 -5.08
N GLU A 145 -13.75 -8.47 -5.76
CA GLU A 145 -13.94 -7.50 -6.83
C GLU A 145 -14.24 -6.12 -6.25
N LYS A 146 -13.48 -5.11 -6.70
CA LYS A 146 -13.71 -3.70 -6.35
C LYS A 146 -13.86 -3.43 -4.86
N ASP A 147 -12.96 -3.99 -4.05
CA ASP A 147 -12.92 -3.80 -2.60
C ASP A 147 -12.38 -2.41 -2.24
N TYR A 148 -13.02 -1.36 -2.75
CA TYR A 148 -12.67 0.02 -2.41
C TYR A 148 -13.00 0.32 -0.95
N SER A 149 -12.17 1.14 -0.32
CA SER A 149 -12.39 1.53 1.07
C SER A 149 -13.44 2.63 1.19
N GLU A 150 -14.33 2.49 2.16
CA GLU A 150 -15.29 3.54 2.52
C GLU A 150 -14.63 4.73 3.24
N ILE A 151 -13.40 4.55 3.78
CA ILE A 151 -12.67 5.56 4.56
C ILE A 151 -11.61 6.28 3.72
N LEU A 152 -10.92 5.54 2.85
CA LEU A 152 -9.84 6.07 2.05
C LEU A 152 -10.38 6.61 0.72
N ASP A 153 -10.07 7.85 0.40
CA ASP A 153 -10.38 8.44 -0.92
C ASP A 153 -9.43 7.84 -1.96
N GLU A 154 -9.71 6.61 -2.41
CA GLU A 154 -8.83 5.85 -3.27
C GLU A 154 -8.91 6.27 -4.73
N CYS A 155 -7.76 6.62 -5.32
CA CYS A 155 -7.64 6.76 -6.76
C CYS A 155 -7.47 5.39 -7.41
N SER A 156 -8.25 5.09 -8.45
CA SER A 156 -8.16 3.83 -9.19
C SER A 156 -6.90 3.78 -10.08
N ILE A 157 -6.21 2.65 -10.04
CA ILE A 157 -5.12 2.30 -10.96
C ILE A 157 -5.60 1.13 -11.80
N THR A 158 -5.84 1.36 -13.09
CA THR A 158 -6.31 0.37 -14.04
C THR A 158 -5.19 -0.28 -14.84
N GLN A 159 -5.51 -1.33 -15.59
CA GLN A 159 -4.55 -2.03 -16.47
C GLN A 159 -3.96 -1.17 -17.59
N GLU A 160 -4.57 -0.02 -17.91
CA GLU A 160 -4.13 0.86 -18.99
C GLU A 160 -2.86 1.65 -18.62
N LYS A 161 -2.58 1.77 -17.32
CA LYS A 161 -1.37 2.46 -16.84
C LYS A 161 -0.19 1.49 -16.74
N ASP A 162 0.91 1.86 -17.37
CA ASP A 162 2.17 1.14 -17.21
C ASP A 162 2.84 1.47 -15.87
N PHE A 163 3.80 0.63 -15.49
CA PHE A 163 4.51 0.72 -14.21
C PHE A 163 5.17 2.09 -13.98
N ASN A 164 5.85 2.63 -14.99
CA ASN A 164 6.59 3.89 -14.83
C ASN A 164 5.63 5.06 -14.67
N SER A 165 4.55 5.08 -15.43
CA SER A 165 3.47 6.10 -15.34
C SER A 165 2.85 6.11 -13.95
N ILE A 166 2.53 4.94 -13.38
CA ILE A 166 1.98 4.81 -12.02
C ILE A 166 2.95 5.41 -10.99
N VAL A 167 4.22 5.01 -11.05
CA VAL A 167 5.23 5.47 -10.08
C VAL A 167 5.45 6.98 -10.19
N VAL A 168 5.52 7.53 -11.41
CA VAL A 168 5.71 8.97 -11.64
C VAL A 168 4.50 9.76 -11.14
N GLU A 169 3.29 9.31 -11.43
CA GLU A 169 2.04 9.95 -11.01
C GLU A 169 1.96 10.04 -9.48
N ILE A 170 2.13 8.89 -8.78
CA ILE A 170 2.08 8.85 -7.31
C ILE A 170 3.19 9.72 -6.71
N TYR A 171 4.41 9.57 -7.19
CA TYR A 171 5.54 10.35 -6.68
C TYR A 171 5.30 11.86 -6.83
N SER A 172 4.90 12.31 -8.03
CA SER A 172 4.65 13.72 -8.31
C SER A 172 3.52 14.29 -7.46
N LYS A 173 2.41 13.55 -7.29
CA LYS A 173 1.29 13.97 -6.45
C LYS A 173 1.70 14.13 -4.99
N VAL A 174 2.49 13.19 -4.47
CA VAL A 174 2.95 13.23 -3.07
C VAL A 174 3.94 14.37 -2.81
N ILE A 175 4.81 14.73 -3.76
CA ILE A 175 5.76 15.84 -3.55
C ILE A 175 5.13 17.21 -3.76
N SER A 176 4.04 17.32 -4.52
CA SER A 176 3.36 18.60 -4.80
C SER A 176 2.30 18.99 -3.76
N GLY A 177 1.69 18.04 -3.07
CA GLY A 177 0.76 18.26 -1.95
C GLY A 177 1.49 18.37 -0.65
#